data_a78867e710ed9ef43fa8d83d7a22020d
#
_entry.id   a78867e710ed9ef43fa8d83d7a22020d
#
_cell.length_a   1.000
_cell.length_b   1.000
_cell.length_c   1.000
_cell.angle_alpha   90.00
_cell.angle_beta   90.00
_cell.angle_gamma   90.00
#
_symmetry.space_group_name_H-M   'P 1'
#
loop_
_entity.id
_entity.type
_entity.pdbx_description
1 polymer ?
#
loop_
_entity_poly.entity_id
_entity_poly.type
_entity_poly.pdbx_seq_one_letter_code
_entity_poly.pdbx_strand_id
1 'polypeptide(L)'
;MVAVKHEASGSLDVILDKVRSVGPRFRERAVEAERANRVSDETIADLGAAGVFRIGTPREYGGYELPVAEQLEVITEVAKWDGSTAWVTWVGATQNWIGVGCGPQVAEEIFATTSKGPYLAAVGHLPATRGRARRVPDGWIVSGGPWPFASNALWTAWSNLGVIAEEDGESCLAGVQVPRHQLKSLDDWHVAGMCGSGSNSVALIEDEVFVPAYRLVPMSEVATAARGIELEGSLWRAPNLGWGFSTMAGMSIGLAEGVLQRFLERASGRPIRGTSYQNQLEAPPTHRLLGEVHTKLRAAKLMTRANAEATDVLGHRAASLSPIDPEELQEFNLRVRLEAAEAARLCAEAIELLQRNSGSTAIQESEPIQRAWRDARVVTLHGALNLEVLFENYGRLMAGLPPHTFGGIA
;
A
#
# COMPACT_ATOMS: atom_id res chain seq x y z
N MET A 1 -9.08 15.90 -28.26
CA MET A 1 -8.52 15.93 -26.89
C MET A 1 -9.11 17.12 -26.16
N VAL A 2 -10.04 16.88 -25.22
CA VAL A 2 -10.65 17.94 -24.40
C VAL A 2 -9.83 17.99 -23.12
N ALA A 3 -9.09 19.07 -22.92
CA ALA A 3 -8.35 19.32 -21.68
C ALA A 3 -9.36 19.57 -20.56
N VAL A 4 -9.51 18.61 -19.64
CA VAL A 4 -10.28 18.78 -18.41
C VAL A 4 -9.39 19.56 -17.44
N LYS A 5 -9.69 20.85 -17.28
CA LYS A 5 -9.11 21.65 -16.19
C LYS A 5 -9.62 21.11 -14.87
N HIS A 6 -8.76 20.47 -14.08
CA HIS A 6 -9.06 20.06 -12.72
C HIS A 6 -8.60 21.14 -11.73
N GLU A 7 -9.53 21.68 -10.95
CA GLU A 7 -9.25 22.46 -9.74
C GLU A 7 -8.81 21.49 -8.63
N ALA A 8 -7.56 21.54 -8.23
CA ALA A 8 -6.95 20.56 -7.33
C ALA A 8 -7.53 20.57 -5.89
N SER A 9 -8.02 21.71 -5.37
CA SER A 9 -8.50 21.81 -3.99
C SER A 9 -9.91 21.22 -3.73
N GLY A 10 -10.69 20.93 -4.77
CA GLY A 10 -11.97 20.25 -4.65
C GLY A 10 -11.92 18.72 -4.72
N SER A 11 -10.77 18.16 -5.11
CA SER A 11 -10.67 16.72 -5.40
C SER A 11 -10.62 15.85 -4.14
N LEU A 12 -9.86 16.23 -3.12
CA LEU A 12 -9.71 15.44 -1.88
C LEU A 12 -11.04 15.29 -1.14
N ASP A 13 -11.71 16.40 -0.82
CA ASP A 13 -12.98 16.37 -0.08
C ASP A 13 -14.05 15.56 -0.82
N VAL A 14 -14.14 15.73 -2.14
CA VAL A 14 -15.07 14.96 -2.99
C VAL A 14 -14.77 13.45 -2.93
N ILE A 15 -13.50 13.05 -2.96
CA ILE A 15 -13.10 11.65 -2.85
C ILE A 15 -13.43 11.11 -1.46
N LEU A 16 -13.08 11.84 -0.40
CA LEU A 16 -13.34 11.46 0.98
C LEU A 16 -14.85 11.31 1.25
N ASP A 17 -15.67 12.23 0.78
CA ASP A 17 -17.12 12.16 0.93
C ASP A 17 -17.72 10.95 0.20
N LYS A 18 -17.24 10.64 -1.01
CA LYS A 18 -17.63 9.42 -1.72
C LYS A 18 -17.21 8.16 -0.96
N VAL A 19 -15.96 8.10 -0.46
CA VAL A 19 -15.47 6.98 0.34
C VAL A 19 -16.33 6.79 1.59
N ARG A 20 -16.63 7.84 2.33
CA ARG A 20 -17.51 7.81 3.51
C ARG A 20 -18.92 7.32 3.17
N SER A 21 -19.44 7.73 2.03
CA SER A 21 -20.77 7.31 1.55
C SER A 21 -20.83 5.81 1.22
N VAL A 22 -19.79 5.23 0.62
CA VAL A 22 -19.76 3.80 0.24
C VAL A 22 -19.12 2.91 1.31
N GLY A 23 -18.37 3.48 2.24
CA GLY A 23 -17.63 2.76 3.28
C GLY A 23 -18.45 1.73 4.09
N PRO A 24 -19.70 2.03 4.52
CA PRO A 24 -20.54 1.03 5.17
C PRO A 24 -20.69 -0.27 4.38
N ARG A 25 -20.78 -0.20 3.05
CA ARG A 25 -20.87 -1.38 2.17
C ARG A 25 -19.60 -2.24 2.20
N PHE A 26 -18.40 -1.61 2.35
CA PHE A 26 -17.14 -2.36 2.50
C PHE A 26 -17.18 -3.24 3.74
N ARG A 27 -17.63 -2.67 4.86
CA ARG A 27 -17.80 -3.41 6.13
C ARG A 27 -18.85 -4.52 6.02
N GLU A 28 -19.97 -4.27 5.36
CA GLU A 28 -21.04 -5.26 5.15
C GLU A 28 -20.56 -6.45 4.31
N ARG A 29 -19.79 -6.20 3.25
CA ARG A 29 -19.27 -7.23 2.34
C ARG A 29 -18.03 -7.96 2.87
N ALA A 30 -17.40 -7.47 3.95
CA ALA A 30 -16.10 -7.94 4.41
C ALA A 30 -16.11 -9.43 4.86
N VAL A 31 -17.20 -9.92 5.43
CA VAL A 31 -17.33 -11.35 5.80
C VAL A 31 -17.31 -12.25 4.55
N GLU A 32 -18.04 -11.86 3.53
CA GLU A 32 -18.08 -12.62 2.28
C GLU A 32 -16.76 -12.51 1.52
N ALA A 33 -16.14 -11.32 1.51
CA ALA A 33 -14.81 -11.13 0.93
C ALA A 33 -13.75 -12.01 1.61
N GLU A 34 -13.84 -12.18 2.92
CA GLU A 34 -12.96 -13.08 3.68
C GLU A 34 -13.16 -14.55 3.26
N ARG A 35 -14.42 -15.01 3.13
CA ARG A 35 -14.75 -16.37 2.70
C ARG A 35 -14.38 -16.66 1.24
N ALA A 36 -14.53 -15.65 0.39
CA ALA A 36 -14.18 -15.74 -1.03
C ALA A 36 -12.69 -15.55 -1.31
N ASN A 37 -11.87 -15.23 -0.30
CA ASN A 37 -10.47 -14.83 -0.44
C ASN A 37 -10.24 -13.69 -1.45
N ARG A 38 -11.26 -12.84 -1.64
CA ARG A 38 -11.18 -11.65 -2.51
C ARG A 38 -12.30 -10.65 -2.20
N VAL A 39 -12.02 -9.37 -2.29
CA VAL A 39 -13.10 -8.37 -2.31
C VAL A 39 -13.95 -8.53 -3.56
N SER A 40 -15.23 -8.18 -3.46
CA SER A 40 -16.14 -8.33 -4.59
C SER A 40 -15.85 -7.31 -5.70
N ASP A 41 -16.30 -7.62 -6.92
CA ASP A 41 -16.15 -6.72 -8.07
C ASP A 41 -16.97 -5.42 -7.86
N GLU A 42 -18.07 -5.49 -7.10
CA GLU A 42 -18.83 -4.31 -6.69
C GLU A 42 -18.02 -3.40 -5.75
N THR A 43 -17.18 -3.98 -4.87
CA THR A 43 -16.28 -3.20 -4.01
C THR A 43 -15.23 -2.48 -4.86
N ILE A 44 -14.65 -3.15 -5.86
CA ILE A 44 -13.73 -2.52 -6.82
C ILE A 44 -14.44 -1.41 -7.61
N ALA A 45 -15.67 -1.64 -8.05
CA ALA A 45 -16.46 -0.64 -8.75
C ALA A 45 -16.79 0.58 -7.89
N ASP A 46 -17.17 0.38 -6.62
CA ASP A 46 -17.44 1.46 -5.65
C ASP A 46 -16.16 2.30 -5.41
N LEU A 47 -14.99 1.67 -5.22
CA LEU A 47 -13.70 2.35 -5.08
C LEU A 47 -13.34 3.15 -6.35
N GLY A 48 -13.53 2.55 -7.52
CA GLY A 48 -13.29 3.21 -8.81
C GLY A 48 -14.21 4.42 -9.03
N ALA A 49 -15.50 4.30 -8.68
CA ALA A 49 -16.47 5.38 -8.77
C ALA A 49 -16.17 6.52 -7.77
N ALA A 50 -15.59 6.19 -6.62
CA ALA A 50 -15.08 7.18 -5.66
C ALA A 50 -13.82 7.90 -6.18
N GLY A 51 -13.12 7.35 -7.20
CA GLY A 51 -11.90 7.92 -7.77
C GLY A 51 -10.62 7.49 -7.06
N VAL A 52 -10.70 6.53 -6.16
CA VAL A 52 -9.60 6.15 -5.26
C VAL A 52 -8.37 5.65 -6.02
N PHE A 53 -8.55 4.86 -7.08
CA PHE A 53 -7.42 4.35 -7.87
C PHE A 53 -6.69 5.40 -8.70
N ARG A 54 -7.22 6.63 -8.73
CA ARG A 54 -6.67 7.74 -9.53
C ARG A 54 -5.93 8.78 -8.69
N ILE A 55 -5.88 8.63 -7.36
CA ILE A 55 -5.27 9.63 -6.47
C ILE A 55 -3.79 9.86 -6.77
N GLY A 56 -3.03 8.80 -7.09
CA GLY A 56 -1.63 8.85 -7.46
C GLY A 56 -1.37 8.66 -8.97
N THR A 57 -2.36 8.77 -9.83
CA THR A 57 -2.19 8.68 -11.30
C THR A 57 -1.84 10.06 -11.86
N PRO A 58 -0.93 10.15 -12.88
CA PRO A 58 -0.60 11.41 -13.52
C PRO A 58 -1.83 12.10 -14.14
N ARG A 59 -1.86 13.43 -14.09
CA ARG A 59 -2.96 14.23 -14.65
C ARG A 59 -3.14 14.02 -16.14
N GLU A 60 -2.05 13.85 -16.88
CA GLU A 60 -2.09 13.58 -18.31
C GLU A 60 -2.80 12.28 -18.69
N TYR A 61 -2.79 11.28 -17.77
CA TYR A 61 -3.55 10.04 -17.90
C TYR A 61 -4.91 10.10 -17.15
N GLY A 62 -5.38 11.29 -16.83
CA GLY A 62 -6.68 11.53 -16.20
C GLY A 62 -6.70 11.26 -14.70
N GLY A 63 -5.56 11.23 -14.02
CA GLY A 63 -5.43 11.11 -12.57
C GLY A 63 -5.63 12.43 -11.83
N TYR A 64 -5.68 12.34 -10.49
CA TYR A 64 -5.76 13.51 -9.61
C TYR A 64 -4.37 14.02 -9.21
N GLU A 65 -3.36 13.15 -9.21
CA GLU A 65 -1.98 13.49 -8.84
C GLU A 65 -1.92 14.23 -7.50
N LEU A 66 -2.62 13.66 -6.50
CA LEU A 66 -2.68 14.27 -5.17
C LEU A 66 -1.31 14.22 -4.48
N PRO A 67 -0.97 15.22 -3.66
CA PRO A 67 0.16 15.13 -2.75
C PRO A 67 0.10 13.88 -1.87
N VAL A 68 1.25 13.38 -1.43
CA VAL A 68 1.34 12.16 -0.59
C VAL A 68 0.55 12.32 0.71
N ALA A 69 0.57 13.52 1.30
CA ALA A 69 -0.19 13.83 2.50
C ALA A 69 -1.73 13.71 2.29
N GLU A 70 -2.24 14.06 1.11
CA GLU A 70 -3.65 13.92 0.76
C GLU A 70 -3.99 12.46 0.41
N GLN A 71 -3.11 11.74 -0.28
CA GLN A 71 -3.29 10.31 -0.54
C GLN A 71 -3.34 9.49 0.77
N LEU A 72 -2.51 9.85 1.76
CA LEU A 72 -2.54 9.27 3.10
C LEU A 72 -3.95 9.40 3.73
N GLU A 73 -4.62 10.53 3.59
CA GLU A 73 -5.97 10.74 4.11
C GLU A 73 -6.99 9.80 3.44
N VAL A 74 -6.92 9.66 2.12
CA VAL A 74 -7.82 8.75 1.38
C VAL A 74 -7.61 7.29 1.80
N ILE A 75 -6.37 6.83 1.87
CA ILE A 75 -6.06 5.44 2.31
C ILE A 75 -6.52 5.20 3.75
N THR A 76 -6.28 6.16 4.64
CA THR A 76 -6.73 6.11 6.04
C THR A 76 -8.25 6.00 6.12
N GLU A 77 -8.98 6.78 5.33
CA GLU A 77 -10.44 6.76 5.35
C GLU A 77 -11.01 5.41 4.88
N VAL A 78 -10.47 4.83 3.79
CA VAL A 78 -10.89 3.48 3.33
C VAL A 78 -10.62 2.43 4.40
N ALA A 79 -9.47 2.49 5.07
CA ALA A 79 -9.05 1.52 6.07
C ALA A 79 -9.91 1.48 7.34
N LYS A 80 -10.65 2.53 7.64
CA LYS A 80 -11.63 2.54 8.76
C LYS A 80 -12.74 1.52 8.59
N TRP A 81 -13.00 1.10 7.37
CA TRP A 81 -14.13 0.24 7.02
C TRP A 81 -13.74 -1.23 6.90
N ASP A 82 -12.62 -1.55 6.21
CA ASP A 82 -12.15 -2.91 6.02
C ASP A 82 -10.69 -2.96 5.60
N GLY A 83 -9.91 -3.89 6.20
CA GLY A 83 -8.47 -4.01 5.97
C GLY A 83 -8.12 -4.54 4.59
N SER A 84 -8.81 -5.56 4.12
CA SER A 84 -8.58 -6.13 2.79
C SER A 84 -8.87 -5.13 1.68
N THR A 85 -9.98 -4.38 1.82
CA THR A 85 -10.34 -3.30 0.90
C THR A 85 -9.27 -2.18 0.90
N ALA A 86 -8.73 -1.83 2.09
CA ALA A 86 -7.65 -0.86 2.20
C ALA A 86 -6.35 -1.33 1.53
N TRP A 87 -6.01 -2.61 1.66
CA TRP A 87 -4.84 -3.19 0.99
C TRP A 87 -4.95 -3.10 -0.54
N VAL A 88 -6.08 -3.53 -1.08
CA VAL A 88 -6.37 -3.42 -2.53
C VAL A 88 -6.29 -1.97 -3.00
N THR A 89 -6.84 -1.05 -2.20
CA THR A 89 -6.80 0.39 -2.47
C THR A 89 -5.37 0.91 -2.48
N TRP A 90 -4.60 0.65 -1.43
CA TRP A 90 -3.23 1.13 -1.31
C TRP A 90 -2.37 0.66 -2.49
N VAL A 91 -2.38 -0.65 -2.79
CA VAL A 91 -1.63 -1.19 -3.93
C VAL A 91 -2.12 -0.58 -5.25
N GLY A 92 -3.43 -0.52 -5.47
CA GLY A 92 -3.99 -0.04 -6.74
C GLY A 92 -3.85 1.47 -6.97
N ALA A 93 -3.72 2.26 -5.91
CA ALA A 93 -3.64 3.70 -5.99
C ALA A 93 -2.20 4.24 -5.96
N THR A 94 -1.30 3.59 -5.21
CA THR A 94 0.02 4.16 -4.93
C THR A 94 1.17 3.48 -5.69
N GLN A 95 0.98 2.28 -6.25
CA GLN A 95 2.03 1.60 -7.01
C GLN A 95 2.14 2.05 -8.48
N ASN A 96 1.39 3.09 -8.87
CA ASN A 96 1.42 3.66 -10.23
C ASN A 96 2.79 4.21 -10.60
N TRP A 97 3.62 4.60 -9.62
CA TRP A 97 5.00 5.03 -9.84
C TRP A 97 5.86 3.95 -10.53
N ILE A 98 5.56 2.67 -10.32
CA ILE A 98 6.27 1.58 -11.01
C ILE A 98 6.03 1.67 -12.52
N GLY A 99 4.77 1.81 -12.93
CA GLY A 99 4.40 1.94 -14.34
C GLY A 99 5.01 3.18 -15.00
N VAL A 100 4.97 4.31 -14.29
CA VAL A 100 5.57 5.58 -14.73
C VAL A 100 7.09 5.44 -14.84
N GLY A 101 7.74 4.82 -13.84
CA GLY A 101 9.20 4.59 -13.81
C GLY A 101 9.72 3.70 -14.94
N CYS A 102 8.85 2.92 -15.58
CA CYS A 102 9.21 2.11 -16.75
C CYS A 102 9.28 2.91 -18.07
N GLY A 103 8.89 4.17 -18.05
CA GLY A 103 8.93 5.06 -19.22
C GLY A 103 7.56 5.30 -19.87
N PRO A 104 7.48 6.31 -20.79
CA PRO A 104 6.21 6.81 -21.31
C PRO A 104 5.40 5.75 -22.07
N GLN A 105 6.06 4.91 -22.86
CA GLN A 105 5.37 3.87 -23.63
C GLN A 105 4.67 2.86 -22.74
N VAL A 106 5.31 2.43 -21.65
CA VAL A 106 4.72 1.51 -20.67
C VAL A 106 3.60 2.19 -19.88
N ALA A 107 3.81 3.43 -19.46
CA ALA A 107 2.80 4.21 -18.75
C ALA A 107 1.53 4.38 -19.61
N GLU A 108 1.68 4.72 -20.89
CA GLU A 108 0.57 4.84 -21.83
C GLU A 108 -0.20 3.51 -21.97
N GLU A 109 0.50 2.39 -22.16
CA GLU A 109 -0.12 1.06 -22.22
C GLU A 109 -0.89 0.70 -20.94
N ILE A 110 -0.32 0.96 -19.75
CA ILE A 110 -0.94 0.65 -18.47
C ILE A 110 -2.18 1.52 -18.22
N PHE A 111 -2.04 2.83 -18.36
CA PHE A 111 -3.13 3.76 -18.04
C PHE A 111 -4.25 3.78 -19.09
N ALA A 112 -4.02 3.29 -20.31
CA ALA A 112 -5.06 3.10 -21.32
C ALA A 112 -6.03 1.94 -20.99
N THR A 113 -5.68 1.03 -20.07
CA THR A 113 -6.48 -0.19 -19.83
C THR A 113 -7.79 0.06 -19.10
N THR A 114 -7.84 1.06 -18.24
CA THR A 114 -9.06 1.42 -17.48
C THR A 114 -8.97 2.84 -16.94
N SER A 115 -10.11 3.49 -16.80
CA SER A 115 -10.23 4.80 -16.13
C SER A 115 -10.78 4.69 -14.70
N LYS A 116 -11.13 3.51 -14.21
CA LYS A 116 -11.87 3.31 -12.94
C LYS A 116 -11.34 2.19 -12.04
N GLY A 117 -10.47 1.34 -12.56
CA GLY A 117 -9.93 0.22 -11.79
C GLY A 117 -8.51 0.45 -11.30
N PRO A 118 -7.96 -0.49 -10.54
CA PRO A 118 -6.52 -0.53 -10.31
C PRO A 118 -5.82 -0.85 -11.64
N TYR A 119 -4.70 -0.18 -11.89
CA TYR A 119 -3.99 -0.30 -13.16
C TYR A 119 -2.97 -1.43 -13.16
N LEU A 120 -2.24 -1.58 -12.07
CA LEU A 120 -1.08 -2.44 -11.98
C LEU A 120 -1.14 -3.33 -10.74
N ALA A 121 -0.91 -4.62 -10.93
CA ALA A 121 -0.64 -5.52 -9.81
C ALA A 121 0.81 -5.34 -9.36
N ALA A 122 1.00 -5.06 -8.09
CA ALA A 122 2.31 -5.14 -7.46
C ALA A 122 2.55 -6.58 -6.99
N VAL A 123 3.57 -7.20 -7.52
CA VAL A 123 4.03 -8.50 -7.06
C VAL A 123 5.20 -8.28 -6.11
N GLY A 124 5.19 -8.98 -4.98
CA GLY A 124 6.33 -8.98 -4.06
C GLY A 124 7.59 -9.48 -4.76
N HIS A 125 8.39 -8.56 -5.26
CA HIS A 125 9.59 -8.87 -6.04
C HIS A 125 10.87 -8.86 -5.21
N LEU A 126 10.77 -8.61 -3.91
CA LEU A 126 11.87 -8.73 -2.97
C LEU A 126 11.48 -9.79 -1.92
N PRO A 127 12.13 -10.90 -1.81
CA PRO A 127 13.33 -11.44 -2.49
C PRO A 127 12.98 -12.42 -3.63
N ALA A 128 11.87 -12.27 -4.31
CA ALA A 128 11.36 -13.28 -5.22
C ALA A 128 12.08 -13.24 -6.58
N THR A 129 13.33 -13.53 -6.59
CA THR A 129 14.12 -13.83 -7.78
C THR A 129 13.76 -15.19 -8.41
N ARG A 130 12.45 -15.49 -8.46
CA ARG A 130 11.94 -16.73 -9.04
C ARG A 130 11.83 -16.67 -10.54
N GLY A 131 11.84 -15.46 -11.11
CA GLY A 131 11.83 -15.23 -12.55
C GLY A 131 13.22 -14.99 -13.11
N ARG A 132 13.39 -15.33 -14.37
CA ARG A 132 14.56 -15.03 -15.18
C ARG A 132 14.13 -14.27 -16.43
N ALA A 133 14.95 -13.35 -16.89
CA ALA A 133 14.79 -12.69 -18.17
C ALA A 133 16.11 -12.76 -18.94
N ARG A 134 16.10 -13.43 -20.09
CA ARG A 134 17.26 -13.57 -20.96
C ARG A 134 17.11 -12.62 -22.16
N ARG A 135 18.16 -11.86 -22.43
CA ARG A 135 18.19 -10.92 -23.56
C ARG A 135 18.11 -11.68 -24.89
N VAL A 136 17.27 -11.16 -25.79
CA VAL A 136 17.12 -11.61 -27.19
C VAL A 136 17.00 -10.38 -28.11
N PRO A 137 17.10 -10.50 -29.44
CA PRO A 137 16.81 -9.38 -30.32
C PRO A 137 15.43 -8.78 -30.02
N ASP A 138 15.37 -7.45 -29.91
CA ASP A 138 14.19 -6.63 -29.68
C ASP A 138 13.49 -6.81 -28.32
N GLY A 139 14.00 -7.67 -27.40
CA GLY A 139 13.34 -7.88 -26.13
C GLY A 139 14.00 -8.88 -25.21
N TRP A 140 13.16 -9.53 -24.43
CA TRP A 140 13.51 -10.47 -23.39
C TRP A 140 12.65 -11.72 -23.45
N ILE A 141 13.21 -12.88 -23.17
CA ILE A 141 12.45 -14.08 -22.85
C ILE A 141 12.38 -14.20 -21.34
N VAL A 142 11.17 -14.09 -20.82
CA VAL A 142 10.87 -14.23 -19.39
C VAL A 142 10.39 -15.64 -19.10
N SER A 143 10.95 -16.25 -18.06
CA SER A 143 10.64 -17.62 -17.61
C SER A 143 10.65 -17.74 -16.09
N GLY A 144 10.20 -18.90 -15.57
CA GLY A 144 10.20 -19.20 -14.14
C GLY A 144 8.91 -18.80 -13.42
N GLY A 145 9.02 -18.40 -12.17
CA GLY A 145 7.88 -18.23 -11.27
C GLY A 145 7.60 -19.49 -10.43
N PRO A 146 6.42 -19.63 -9.79
CA PRO A 146 5.41 -18.60 -9.64
C PRO A 146 5.88 -17.44 -8.77
N TRP A 147 5.29 -16.27 -8.99
CA TRP A 147 5.51 -15.06 -8.19
C TRP A 147 4.42 -14.94 -7.12
N PRO A 148 4.78 -15.08 -5.82
CA PRO A 148 3.83 -14.99 -4.72
C PRO A 148 3.44 -13.55 -4.42
N PHE A 149 2.34 -13.38 -3.67
CA PHE A 149 1.88 -12.08 -3.18
C PHE A 149 1.58 -11.06 -4.30
N ALA A 150 0.96 -11.54 -5.40
CA ALA A 150 0.59 -10.68 -6.53
C ALA A 150 -0.69 -9.87 -6.22
N SER A 151 -0.56 -8.90 -5.32
CA SER A 151 -1.66 -8.05 -4.90
C SER A 151 -2.27 -7.31 -6.08
N ASN A 152 -3.61 -7.31 -6.17
CA ASN A 152 -4.43 -6.76 -7.26
C ASN A 152 -4.39 -7.54 -8.60
N ALA A 153 -3.66 -8.63 -8.72
CA ALA A 153 -3.60 -9.40 -9.97
C ALA A 153 -4.97 -9.93 -10.46
N LEU A 154 -5.97 -10.02 -9.58
CA LEU A 154 -7.32 -10.43 -9.93
C LEU A 154 -8.09 -9.38 -10.75
N TRP A 155 -7.72 -8.09 -10.63
CA TRP A 155 -8.49 -6.97 -11.18
C TRP A 155 -7.71 -6.11 -12.19
N THR A 156 -6.39 -6.29 -12.28
CA THR A 156 -5.53 -5.46 -13.12
C THR A 156 -5.26 -6.12 -14.47
N ALA A 157 -5.04 -5.29 -15.48
CA ALA A 157 -4.64 -5.74 -16.82
C ALA A 157 -3.13 -6.03 -16.92
N TRP A 158 -2.34 -5.55 -15.97
CA TRP A 158 -0.89 -5.64 -15.96
C TRP A 158 -0.35 -6.10 -14.61
N SER A 159 0.79 -6.77 -14.63
CA SER A 159 1.56 -7.14 -13.44
C SER A 159 3.02 -6.78 -13.61
N ASN A 160 3.59 -6.17 -12.56
CA ASN A 160 5.03 -5.96 -12.45
C ASN A 160 5.65 -7.17 -11.76
N LEU A 161 6.46 -7.94 -12.47
CA LEU A 161 7.12 -9.15 -11.96
C LEU A 161 8.60 -8.88 -11.72
N GLY A 162 9.12 -9.32 -10.57
CA GLY A 162 10.55 -9.30 -10.30
C GLY A 162 11.26 -10.45 -11.02
N VAL A 163 12.36 -10.13 -11.71
CA VAL A 163 13.19 -11.10 -12.44
C VAL A 163 14.67 -10.81 -12.21
N ILE A 164 15.52 -11.83 -12.37
CA ILE A 164 16.94 -11.64 -12.64
C ILE A 164 17.09 -11.53 -14.16
N ALA A 165 17.46 -10.34 -14.62
CA ALA A 165 17.74 -10.08 -16.03
C ALA A 165 19.21 -10.41 -16.32
N GLU A 166 19.47 -11.13 -17.41
CA GLU A 166 20.79 -11.58 -17.84
C GLU A 166 21.06 -11.07 -19.25
N GLU A 167 22.12 -10.26 -19.39
CA GLU A 167 22.60 -9.70 -20.65
C GLU A 167 24.14 -9.70 -20.67
N ASP A 168 24.75 -10.25 -21.70
CA ASP A 168 26.19 -10.28 -21.93
C ASP A 168 27.05 -10.83 -20.76
N GLY A 169 26.49 -11.76 -19.98
CA GLY A 169 27.12 -12.36 -18.81
C GLY A 169 27.00 -11.57 -17.52
N GLU A 170 26.36 -10.41 -17.54
CA GLU A 170 26.00 -9.65 -16.37
C GLU A 170 24.56 -9.94 -15.95
N SER A 171 24.27 -9.78 -14.66
CA SER A 171 22.91 -9.97 -14.13
C SER A 171 22.50 -8.86 -13.19
N CYS A 172 21.23 -8.46 -13.26
CA CYS A 172 20.67 -7.47 -12.34
C CYS A 172 19.23 -7.84 -11.94
N LEU A 173 18.78 -7.32 -10.79
CA LEU A 173 17.38 -7.38 -10.41
C LEU A 173 16.59 -6.35 -11.24
N ALA A 174 15.53 -6.82 -11.89
CA ALA A 174 14.70 -5.98 -12.74
C ALA A 174 13.21 -6.21 -12.48
N GLY A 175 12.39 -5.19 -12.78
CA GLY A 175 10.95 -5.30 -12.91
C GLY A 175 10.57 -5.47 -14.38
N VAL A 176 9.69 -6.43 -14.66
CA VAL A 176 9.15 -6.64 -16.02
C VAL A 176 7.63 -6.51 -16.03
N GLN A 177 7.11 -5.75 -16.99
CA GLN A 177 5.69 -5.53 -17.14
C GLN A 177 5.08 -6.60 -18.05
N VAL A 178 4.25 -7.47 -17.47
CA VAL A 178 3.61 -8.58 -18.17
C VAL A 178 2.09 -8.38 -18.20
N PRO A 179 1.44 -8.42 -19.36
CA PRO A 179 -0.01 -8.26 -19.45
C PRO A 179 -0.73 -9.50 -18.90
N ARG A 180 -1.91 -9.26 -18.30
CA ARG A 180 -2.72 -10.26 -17.59
C ARG A 180 -3.06 -11.50 -18.44
N HIS A 181 -3.21 -11.35 -19.74
CA HIS A 181 -3.55 -12.48 -20.63
C HIS A 181 -2.41 -13.50 -20.81
N GLN A 182 -1.19 -13.17 -20.39
CA GLN A 182 -0.05 -14.10 -20.33
C GLN A 182 0.15 -14.73 -18.95
N LEU A 183 -0.68 -14.38 -17.97
CA LEU A 183 -0.58 -14.82 -16.59
C LEU A 183 -1.82 -15.59 -16.14
N LYS A 184 -1.63 -16.58 -15.27
CA LYS A 184 -2.70 -17.25 -14.52
C LYS A 184 -2.50 -16.99 -13.02
N SER A 185 -3.60 -16.75 -12.30
CA SER A 185 -3.62 -16.71 -10.84
C SER A 185 -3.73 -18.13 -10.30
N LEU A 186 -3.05 -18.43 -9.17
CA LEU A 186 -2.97 -19.79 -8.60
C LEU A 186 -3.94 -19.84 -7.44
N ASP A 187 -4.91 -19.53 -7.15
CA ASP A 187 -5.86 -19.69 -6.01
C ASP A 187 -5.20 -20.29 -4.74
N ASP A 188 -4.13 -19.64 -4.28
CA ASP A 188 -3.30 -20.08 -3.15
C ASP A 188 -3.28 -19.07 -1.98
N TRP A 189 -4.15 -18.06 -1.98
CA TRP A 189 -4.26 -17.05 -0.94
C TRP A 189 -5.14 -17.53 0.23
N HIS A 190 -4.63 -18.50 0.99
CA HIS A 190 -5.30 -19.06 2.18
C HIS A 190 -4.60 -18.58 3.45
N VAL A 191 -5.04 -17.46 4.01
CA VAL A 191 -4.35 -16.71 5.07
C VAL A 191 -5.30 -16.38 6.23
N ALA A 192 -4.74 -16.04 7.40
CA ALA A 192 -5.51 -15.76 8.60
C ALA A 192 -5.96 -14.29 8.72
N GLY A 193 -5.40 -13.39 7.94
CA GLY A 193 -5.75 -11.97 7.90
C GLY A 193 -5.52 -11.40 6.52
N MET A 194 -6.15 -10.28 6.19
CA MET A 194 -6.18 -9.71 4.83
C MET A 194 -6.67 -10.72 3.78
N CYS A 195 -7.54 -11.67 4.19
CA CYS A 195 -8.01 -12.75 3.31
C CYS A 195 -8.66 -12.20 2.03
N GLY A 196 -9.49 -11.17 2.16
CA GLY A 196 -10.15 -10.52 1.03
C GLY A 196 -9.22 -9.74 0.09
N SER A 197 -7.93 -9.61 0.39
CA SER A 197 -7.00 -8.92 -0.51
C SER A 197 -6.70 -9.69 -1.80
N GLY A 198 -6.98 -11.00 -1.82
CA GLY A 198 -6.82 -11.83 -3.02
C GLY A 198 -5.40 -11.82 -3.59
N SER A 199 -4.39 -11.72 -2.71
CA SER A 199 -2.98 -11.58 -3.11
C SER A 199 -2.36 -12.92 -3.53
N ASN A 200 -3.07 -13.66 -4.37
CA ASN A 200 -2.65 -14.96 -4.91
C ASN A 200 -1.31 -14.87 -5.65
N SER A 201 -0.62 -15.98 -5.76
CA SER A 201 0.52 -16.10 -6.68
C SER A 201 0.05 -16.00 -8.14
N VAL A 202 0.94 -15.49 -8.99
CA VAL A 202 0.76 -15.54 -10.45
C VAL A 202 1.87 -16.38 -11.09
N ALA A 203 1.53 -17.07 -12.18
CA ALA A 203 2.47 -17.82 -13.00
C ALA A 203 2.25 -17.47 -14.46
N LEU A 204 3.27 -17.67 -15.29
CA LEU A 204 3.13 -17.62 -16.73
C LEU A 204 2.15 -18.71 -17.19
N ILE A 205 1.38 -18.46 -18.24
CA ILE A 205 0.53 -19.49 -18.88
C ILE A 205 1.40 -20.46 -19.66
N GLU A 206 2.37 -19.94 -20.42
CA GLU A 206 3.39 -20.69 -21.12
C GLU A 206 4.67 -20.75 -20.29
N ASP A 207 5.57 -21.68 -20.58
CA ASP A 207 6.85 -21.80 -19.86
C ASP A 207 7.75 -20.57 -20.05
N GLU A 208 7.66 -19.92 -21.20
CA GLU A 208 8.39 -18.72 -21.57
C GLU A 208 7.47 -17.71 -22.27
N VAL A 209 7.69 -16.43 -22.03
CA VAL A 209 7.01 -15.35 -22.74
C VAL A 209 8.01 -14.32 -23.26
N PHE A 210 7.77 -13.85 -24.48
CA PHE A 210 8.51 -12.73 -25.04
C PHE A 210 7.95 -11.42 -24.50
N VAL A 211 8.85 -10.54 -24.06
CA VAL A 211 8.54 -9.18 -23.60
C VAL A 211 9.41 -8.18 -24.37
N PRO A 212 8.82 -7.15 -24.98
CA PRO A 212 9.58 -6.08 -25.63
C PRO A 212 10.61 -5.43 -24.70
N ALA A 213 11.73 -4.97 -25.23
CA ALA A 213 12.84 -4.44 -24.45
C ALA A 213 12.44 -3.34 -23.47
N TYR A 214 11.55 -2.45 -23.88
CA TYR A 214 11.10 -1.29 -23.08
C TYR A 214 10.25 -1.65 -21.85
N ARG A 215 9.74 -2.90 -21.75
CA ARG A 215 8.91 -3.35 -20.61
C ARG A 215 9.71 -3.96 -19.46
N LEU A 216 11.03 -4.05 -19.57
CA LEU A 216 11.91 -4.51 -18.51
C LEU A 216 12.84 -3.37 -18.08
N VAL A 217 12.87 -3.10 -16.77
CA VAL A 217 13.66 -2.00 -16.20
C VAL A 217 14.42 -2.48 -14.98
N PRO A 218 15.73 -2.24 -14.88
CA PRO A 218 16.50 -2.49 -13.67
C PRO A 218 15.88 -1.81 -12.45
N MET A 219 15.79 -2.50 -11.32
CA MET A 219 15.17 -1.96 -10.10
C MET A 219 15.88 -0.71 -9.59
N SER A 220 17.18 -0.60 -9.76
CA SER A 220 17.94 0.61 -9.44
C SER A 220 17.47 1.83 -10.22
N GLU A 221 16.98 1.65 -11.44
CA GLU A 221 16.48 2.73 -12.28
C GLU A 221 15.02 3.08 -11.96
N VAL A 222 14.19 2.08 -11.63
CA VAL A 222 12.81 2.31 -11.19
C VAL A 222 12.75 3.13 -9.90
N ALA A 223 13.72 2.89 -9.00
CA ALA A 223 13.77 3.57 -7.70
C ALA A 223 14.21 5.05 -7.80
N THR A 224 14.88 5.45 -8.87
CA THR A 224 15.58 6.73 -8.95
C THR A 224 14.86 7.84 -9.70
N ALA A 225 13.87 7.59 -10.52
CA ALA A 225 12.94 8.59 -11.08
C ALA A 225 12.21 8.10 -12.33
N ALA A 226 11.20 8.86 -12.74
CA ALA A 226 10.47 8.70 -13.99
C ALA A 226 11.42 8.75 -15.21
N ARG A 227 11.75 7.59 -15.77
CA ARG A 227 12.59 7.45 -16.95
C ARG A 227 11.90 8.06 -18.15
N GLY A 228 12.42 9.19 -18.64
CA GLY A 228 12.00 9.79 -19.91
C GLY A 228 10.57 10.33 -19.93
N ILE A 229 9.86 10.38 -18.79
CA ILE A 229 8.58 11.06 -18.69
C ILE A 229 8.84 12.47 -18.15
N GLU A 230 8.62 13.48 -18.97
CA GLU A 230 8.57 14.87 -18.55
C GLU A 230 7.22 15.17 -17.89
N LEU A 231 6.97 14.56 -16.74
CA LEU A 231 5.80 14.89 -15.92
C LEU A 231 6.08 16.19 -15.16
N GLU A 232 5.15 17.13 -15.25
CA GLU A 232 5.30 18.44 -14.59
C GLU A 232 5.11 18.40 -13.07
N GLY A 233 4.46 17.36 -12.53
CA GLY A 233 4.09 17.29 -11.13
C GLY A 233 5.25 17.00 -10.18
N SER A 234 5.26 17.64 -9.01
CA SER A 234 6.23 17.42 -7.92
C SER A 234 6.15 16.01 -7.33
N LEU A 235 4.99 15.34 -7.40
CA LEU A 235 4.79 13.96 -6.94
C LEU A 235 5.77 12.99 -7.64
N TRP A 236 6.03 13.17 -8.93
CA TRP A 236 6.91 12.32 -9.73
C TRP A 236 8.40 12.54 -9.48
N ARG A 237 8.73 13.55 -8.69
CA ARG A 237 10.08 13.86 -8.20
C ARG A 237 10.25 13.50 -6.71
N ALA A 238 9.15 13.12 -6.06
CA ALA A 238 9.17 12.76 -4.65
C ALA A 238 9.86 11.41 -4.44
N PRO A 239 10.51 11.19 -3.27
CA PRO A 239 11.09 9.90 -2.92
C PRO A 239 10.01 8.80 -2.89
N ASN A 240 10.16 7.78 -3.73
CA ASN A 240 9.19 6.69 -3.86
C ASN A 240 8.96 5.92 -2.56
N LEU A 241 10.01 5.74 -1.73
CA LEU A 241 9.87 5.09 -0.43
C LEU A 241 9.05 5.95 0.54
N GLY A 242 9.27 7.27 0.54
CA GLY A 242 8.45 8.21 1.29
C GLY A 242 6.97 8.12 0.92
N TRP A 243 6.66 8.10 -0.37
CA TRP A 243 5.30 7.93 -0.86
C TRP A 243 4.70 6.59 -0.42
N GLY A 244 5.37 5.48 -0.74
CA GLY A 244 4.85 4.14 -0.46
C GLY A 244 4.64 3.87 1.03
N PHE A 245 5.62 4.17 1.88
CA PHE A 245 5.56 3.84 3.32
C PHE A 245 4.66 4.78 4.12
N SER A 246 4.61 6.08 3.79
CA SER A 246 3.68 7.00 4.45
C SER A 246 2.23 6.58 4.19
N THR A 247 1.89 6.27 2.94
CA THR A 247 0.53 5.82 2.59
C THR A 247 0.20 4.43 3.14
N MET A 248 1.20 3.52 3.21
CA MET A 248 1.04 2.20 3.84
C MET A 248 0.72 2.30 5.34
N ALA A 249 1.40 3.18 6.07
CA ALA A 249 1.10 3.43 7.49
C ALA A 249 -0.33 3.94 7.70
N GLY A 250 -0.89 4.66 6.72
CA GLY A 250 -2.28 5.11 6.72
C GLY A 250 -3.30 3.98 6.87
N MET A 251 -3.01 2.79 6.31
CA MET A 251 -3.88 1.62 6.51
C MET A 251 -3.95 1.21 7.98
N SER A 252 -2.82 1.12 8.67
CA SER A 252 -2.78 0.77 10.08
C SER A 252 -3.52 1.78 10.95
N ILE A 253 -3.36 3.07 10.65
CA ILE A 253 -4.05 4.16 11.35
C ILE A 253 -5.56 4.04 11.14
N GLY A 254 -6.02 3.89 9.91
CA GLY A 254 -7.44 3.77 9.59
C GLY A 254 -8.09 2.54 10.23
N LEU A 255 -7.42 1.38 10.18
CA LEU A 255 -7.87 0.17 10.88
C LEU A 255 -8.07 0.43 12.38
N ALA A 256 -7.10 1.07 13.04
CA ALA A 256 -7.18 1.34 14.47
C ALA A 256 -8.26 2.38 14.81
N GLU A 257 -8.48 3.39 13.97
CA GLU A 257 -9.59 4.34 14.11
C GLU A 257 -10.95 3.65 13.94
N GLY A 258 -11.10 2.77 12.95
CA GLY A 258 -12.32 1.98 12.74
C GLY A 258 -12.63 1.06 13.91
N VAL A 259 -11.60 0.41 14.48
CA VAL A 259 -11.75 -0.43 15.68
C VAL A 259 -12.11 0.41 16.91
N LEU A 260 -11.49 1.57 17.10
CA LEU A 260 -11.83 2.49 18.20
C LEU A 260 -13.29 2.94 18.11
N GLN A 261 -13.74 3.35 16.93
CA GLN A 261 -15.13 3.73 16.71
C GLN A 261 -16.07 2.56 17.07
N ARG A 262 -15.79 1.37 16.54
CA ARG A 262 -16.62 0.19 16.80
C ARG A 262 -16.60 -0.23 18.27
N PHE A 263 -15.47 -0.09 18.95
CA PHE A 263 -15.36 -0.33 20.37
C PHE A 263 -16.27 0.60 21.18
N LEU A 264 -16.25 1.90 20.89
CA LEU A 264 -17.09 2.89 21.57
C LEU A 264 -18.58 2.61 21.36
N GLU A 265 -19.00 2.26 20.13
CA GLU A 265 -20.37 1.83 19.82
C GLU A 265 -20.81 0.63 20.70
N ARG A 266 -19.95 -0.39 20.81
CA ARG A 266 -20.23 -1.61 21.57
C ARG A 266 -20.18 -1.41 23.07
N ALA A 267 -19.31 -0.54 23.56
CA ALA A 267 -19.10 -0.29 24.99
C ALA A 267 -20.24 0.53 25.60
N SER A 268 -20.96 1.30 24.78
CA SER A 268 -22.10 2.11 25.20
C SER A 268 -23.25 1.21 25.70
N GLY A 269 -23.65 1.39 26.96
CA GLY A 269 -24.72 0.62 27.61
C GLY A 269 -24.38 -0.87 27.86
N ARG A 270 -23.14 -1.31 27.63
CA ARG A 270 -22.72 -2.69 27.88
C ARG A 270 -22.23 -2.84 29.33
N PRO A 271 -22.78 -3.77 30.13
CA PRO A 271 -22.29 -4.02 31.47
C PRO A 271 -20.96 -4.76 31.45
N ILE A 272 -20.10 -4.50 32.43
CA ILE A 272 -18.89 -5.27 32.68
C ILE A 272 -19.23 -6.40 33.67
N ARG A 273 -19.19 -7.65 33.17
CA ARG A 273 -19.51 -8.81 34.01
C ARG A 273 -18.55 -8.92 35.21
N GLY A 274 -19.08 -9.28 36.38
CA GLY A 274 -18.33 -9.39 37.62
C GLY A 274 -18.05 -8.05 38.31
N THR A 275 -18.67 -6.95 37.83
CA THR A 275 -18.57 -5.60 38.42
C THR A 275 -19.95 -4.97 38.59
N SER A 276 -20.02 -3.81 39.26
CA SER A 276 -21.23 -3.00 39.38
C SER A 276 -21.48 -2.08 38.16
N TYR A 277 -20.55 -2.02 37.21
CA TYR A 277 -20.68 -1.12 36.06
C TYR A 277 -21.69 -1.66 35.04
N GLN A 278 -22.78 -0.91 34.86
CA GLN A 278 -23.82 -1.21 33.86
C GLN A 278 -23.51 -0.62 32.48
N ASN A 279 -22.59 0.32 32.42
CA ASN A 279 -22.11 0.93 31.19
C ASN A 279 -20.58 0.91 31.20
N GLN A 280 -19.97 0.19 30.27
CA GLN A 280 -18.52 0.05 30.19
C GLN A 280 -17.82 1.40 30.01
N LEU A 281 -18.45 2.36 29.33
CA LEU A 281 -17.88 3.70 29.14
C LEU A 281 -17.76 4.51 30.44
N GLU A 282 -18.43 4.10 31.53
CA GLU A 282 -18.34 4.75 32.83
C GLU A 282 -17.25 4.14 33.74
N ALA A 283 -16.65 3.05 33.31
CA ALA A 283 -15.69 2.31 34.11
C ALA A 283 -14.27 2.92 34.03
N PRO A 284 -13.60 3.21 35.16
CA PRO A 284 -12.24 3.75 35.18
C PRO A 284 -11.20 2.96 34.37
N PRO A 285 -11.22 1.60 34.33
CA PRO A 285 -10.34 0.85 33.45
C PRO A 285 -10.53 1.20 31.96
N THR A 286 -11.76 1.48 31.52
CA THR A 286 -12.05 1.89 30.15
C THR A 286 -11.50 3.29 29.86
N HIS A 287 -11.60 4.21 30.82
CA HIS A 287 -11.01 5.56 30.66
C HIS A 287 -9.49 5.50 30.47
N ARG A 288 -8.81 4.65 31.30
CA ARG A 288 -7.38 4.43 31.16
C ARG A 288 -7.03 3.81 29.79
N LEU A 289 -7.77 2.77 29.38
CA LEU A 289 -7.63 2.12 28.07
C LEU A 289 -7.73 3.15 26.92
N LEU A 290 -8.77 3.96 26.93
CA LEU A 290 -8.99 4.97 25.89
C LEU A 290 -7.88 6.02 25.85
N GLY A 291 -7.35 6.44 27.00
CA GLY A 291 -6.21 7.33 27.10
C GLY A 291 -4.94 6.72 26.49
N GLU A 292 -4.67 5.45 26.76
CA GLU A 292 -3.51 4.72 26.18
C GLU A 292 -3.67 4.55 24.65
N VAL A 293 -4.84 4.11 24.18
CA VAL A 293 -5.15 3.98 22.76
C VAL A 293 -5.00 5.33 22.04
N HIS A 294 -5.54 6.41 22.62
CA HIS A 294 -5.42 7.76 22.05
C HIS A 294 -3.96 8.16 21.86
N THR A 295 -3.10 7.91 22.87
CA THR A 295 -1.69 8.29 22.81
C THR A 295 -0.95 7.54 21.70
N LYS A 296 -1.18 6.21 21.57
CA LYS A 296 -0.58 5.38 20.52
C LYS A 296 -1.01 5.84 19.13
N LEU A 297 -2.31 6.05 18.91
CA LEU A 297 -2.84 6.55 17.64
C LEU A 297 -2.32 7.93 17.28
N ARG A 298 -2.26 8.85 18.27
CA ARG A 298 -1.73 10.19 18.04
C ARG A 298 -0.27 10.16 17.62
N ALA A 299 0.58 9.35 18.29
CA ALA A 299 1.98 9.19 17.92
C ALA A 299 2.14 8.66 16.48
N ALA A 300 1.41 7.59 16.13
CA ALA A 300 1.41 7.03 14.78
C ALA A 300 1.00 8.08 13.73
N LYS A 301 -0.08 8.82 13.98
CA LYS A 301 -0.58 9.87 13.06
C LYS A 301 0.41 11.00 12.86
N LEU A 302 1.05 11.48 13.94
CA LEU A 302 2.02 12.58 13.85
C LEU A 302 3.25 12.18 13.05
N MET A 303 3.85 11.01 13.31
CA MET A 303 5.00 10.51 12.56
C MET A 303 4.65 10.32 11.08
N THR A 304 3.54 9.64 10.80
CA THR A 304 3.14 9.35 9.42
C THR A 304 2.80 10.62 8.63
N ARG A 305 2.12 11.58 9.26
CA ARG A 305 1.80 12.88 8.63
C ARG A 305 3.06 13.68 8.32
N ALA A 306 3.99 13.75 9.27
CA ALA A 306 5.27 14.45 9.09
C ALA A 306 6.08 13.84 7.94
N ASN A 307 6.08 12.50 7.80
CA ASN A 307 6.77 11.82 6.70
C ASN A 307 6.11 12.09 5.34
N ALA A 308 4.78 12.08 5.27
CA ALA A 308 4.06 12.39 4.04
C ALA A 308 4.33 13.83 3.59
N GLU A 309 4.22 14.79 4.49
CA GLU A 309 4.52 16.21 4.21
C GLU A 309 5.99 16.43 3.81
N ALA A 310 6.94 15.76 4.48
CA ALA A 310 8.35 15.81 4.11
C ALA A 310 8.61 15.20 2.72
N THR A 311 7.88 14.14 2.36
CA THR A 311 7.93 13.56 1.01
C THR A 311 7.49 14.57 -0.04
N ASP A 312 6.38 15.28 0.18
CA ASP A 312 5.87 16.31 -0.71
C ASP A 312 6.87 17.50 -0.83
N VAL A 313 7.46 17.94 0.28
CA VAL A 313 8.48 19.00 0.29
C VAL A 313 9.71 18.60 -0.53
N LEU A 314 10.20 17.36 -0.36
CA LEU A 314 11.33 16.86 -1.15
C LEU A 314 11.00 16.77 -2.63
N GLY A 315 9.78 16.35 -2.97
CA GLY A 315 9.29 16.35 -4.36
C GLY A 315 9.26 17.74 -4.97
N HIS A 316 8.74 18.74 -4.27
CA HIS A 316 8.74 20.14 -4.73
C HIS A 316 10.16 20.69 -4.89
N ARG A 317 11.07 20.40 -3.96
CA ARG A 317 12.45 20.81 -4.06
C ARG A 317 13.15 20.20 -5.27
N ALA A 318 12.97 18.92 -5.51
CA ALA A 318 13.53 18.22 -6.67
C ALA A 318 12.94 18.73 -8.00
N ALA A 319 11.67 19.08 -8.02
CA ALA A 319 11.02 19.70 -9.19
C ALA A 319 11.58 21.08 -9.53
N SER A 320 12.11 21.80 -8.54
CA SER A 320 12.75 23.11 -8.72
C SER A 320 14.24 23.03 -9.13
N LEU A 321 14.67 21.91 -9.69
CA LEU A 321 16.05 21.64 -10.14
C LEU A 321 17.10 21.64 -9.02
N SER A 322 16.68 21.45 -7.78
CA SER A 322 17.57 21.26 -6.63
C SER A 322 17.60 19.76 -6.26
N PRO A 323 18.56 18.99 -6.77
CA PRO A 323 18.61 17.56 -6.50
C PRO A 323 18.72 17.31 -4.99
N ILE A 324 18.10 16.21 -4.56
CA ILE A 324 18.19 15.77 -3.17
C ILE A 324 19.60 15.18 -2.97
N ASP A 325 20.27 15.60 -1.91
CA ASP A 325 21.57 15.03 -1.57
C ASP A 325 21.43 13.52 -1.29
N PRO A 326 22.33 12.66 -1.78
CA PRO A 326 22.25 11.22 -1.58
C PRO A 326 22.26 10.77 -0.12
N GLU A 327 23.01 11.43 0.77
CA GLU A 327 23.04 11.11 2.19
C GLU A 327 21.73 11.53 2.87
N GLU A 328 21.20 12.70 2.52
CA GLU A 328 19.88 13.15 2.94
C GLU A 328 18.78 12.20 2.50
N LEU A 329 18.81 11.73 1.25
CA LEU A 329 17.84 10.78 0.72
C LEU A 329 17.94 9.43 1.45
N GLN A 330 19.13 8.95 1.73
CA GLN A 330 19.34 7.70 2.47
C GLN A 330 18.78 7.80 3.90
N GLU A 331 19.12 8.87 4.64
CA GLU A 331 18.57 9.12 5.98
C GLU A 331 17.05 9.17 5.93
N PHE A 332 16.50 9.95 5.01
CA PHE A 332 15.06 10.10 4.83
C PHE A 332 14.38 8.75 4.57
N ASN A 333 14.89 7.94 3.67
CA ASN A 333 14.34 6.65 3.32
C ASN A 333 14.35 5.66 4.50
N LEU A 334 15.45 5.63 5.26
CA LEU A 334 15.54 4.78 6.46
C LEU A 334 14.57 5.22 7.55
N ARG A 335 14.48 6.52 7.81
CA ARG A 335 13.57 7.10 8.81
C ARG A 335 12.12 6.83 8.47
N VAL A 336 11.70 7.11 7.24
CA VAL A 336 10.31 6.90 6.81
C VAL A 336 9.89 5.44 6.95
N ARG A 337 10.75 4.49 6.58
CA ARG A 337 10.47 3.06 6.74
C ARG A 337 10.36 2.65 8.21
N LEU A 338 11.31 3.10 9.04
CA LEU A 338 11.29 2.84 10.49
C LEU A 338 10.02 3.40 11.13
N GLU A 339 9.69 4.65 10.86
CA GLU A 339 8.53 5.31 11.47
C GLU A 339 7.20 4.75 10.95
N ALA A 340 7.14 4.29 9.69
CA ALA A 340 5.98 3.57 9.17
C ALA A 340 5.77 2.21 9.87
N ALA A 341 6.85 1.46 10.11
CA ALA A 341 6.81 0.21 10.85
C ALA A 341 6.41 0.42 12.32
N GLU A 342 6.95 1.48 12.96
CA GLU A 342 6.59 1.86 14.33
C GLU A 342 5.12 2.33 14.41
N ALA A 343 4.63 3.09 13.45
CA ALA A 343 3.22 3.46 13.38
C ALA A 343 2.32 2.23 13.25
N ALA A 344 2.69 1.25 12.41
CA ALA A 344 1.96 -0.01 12.29
C ALA A 344 1.95 -0.81 13.60
N ARG A 345 3.08 -0.87 14.33
CA ARG A 345 3.18 -1.51 15.64
C ARG A 345 2.27 -0.84 16.68
N LEU A 346 2.32 0.50 16.78
CA LEU A 346 1.50 1.27 17.72
C LEU A 346 0.01 1.07 17.44
N CYS A 347 -0.40 1.06 16.17
CA CYS A 347 -1.78 0.80 15.76
C CYS A 347 -2.20 -0.64 16.07
N ALA A 348 -1.36 -1.64 15.81
CA ALA A 348 -1.64 -3.03 16.15
C ALA A 348 -1.79 -3.25 17.66
N GLU A 349 -0.98 -2.59 18.48
CA GLU A 349 -1.12 -2.60 19.93
C GLU A 349 -2.42 -1.92 20.41
N ALA A 350 -2.79 -0.79 19.80
CA ALA A 350 -4.05 -0.12 20.10
C ALA A 350 -5.26 -1.03 19.79
N ILE A 351 -5.22 -1.71 18.63
CA ILE A 351 -6.26 -2.67 18.23
C ILE A 351 -6.30 -3.86 19.18
N GLU A 352 -5.14 -4.41 19.59
CA GLU A 352 -5.05 -5.49 20.59
C GLU A 352 -5.72 -5.09 21.92
N LEU A 353 -5.41 -3.91 22.44
CA LEU A 353 -6.01 -3.38 23.65
C LEU A 353 -7.53 -3.27 23.55
N LEU A 354 -8.06 -2.76 22.45
CA LEU A 354 -9.48 -2.63 22.20
C LEU A 354 -10.17 -3.99 22.04
N GLN A 355 -9.57 -4.92 21.30
CA GLN A 355 -10.09 -6.26 21.07
C GLN A 355 -10.23 -7.03 22.40
N ARG A 356 -9.20 -7.04 23.24
CA ARG A 356 -9.21 -7.70 24.56
C ARG A 356 -10.29 -7.16 25.50
N ASN A 357 -10.67 -5.90 25.34
CA ASN A 357 -11.69 -5.25 26.15
C ASN A 357 -13.10 -5.21 25.51
N SER A 358 -13.26 -5.83 24.32
CA SER A 358 -14.53 -5.88 23.58
C SER A 358 -15.47 -7.02 24.03
N GLY A 359 -15.04 -7.89 24.93
CA GLY A 359 -15.82 -9.03 25.44
C GLY A 359 -15.85 -10.22 24.48
N SER A 360 -16.35 -11.36 24.97
CA SER A 360 -16.28 -12.65 24.26
C SER A 360 -16.99 -12.68 22.90
N THR A 361 -18.04 -11.90 22.71
CA THR A 361 -18.75 -11.83 21.42
C THR A 361 -17.94 -11.12 20.31
N ALA A 362 -16.86 -10.43 20.68
CA ALA A 362 -15.97 -9.81 19.70
C ALA A 362 -15.12 -10.81 18.89
N ILE A 363 -15.20 -12.12 19.21
CA ILE A 363 -14.53 -13.19 18.45
C ILE A 363 -15.39 -13.72 17.29
N GLN A 364 -16.66 -13.34 17.19
CA GLN A 364 -17.54 -13.80 16.11
C GLN A 364 -17.03 -13.32 14.75
N GLU A 365 -17.12 -14.16 13.72
CA GLU A 365 -16.70 -13.82 12.34
C GLU A 365 -17.36 -12.56 11.79
N SER A 366 -18.62 -12.31 12.18
CA SER A 366 -19.35 -11.11 11.78
C SER A 366 -18.84 -9.80 12.42
N GLU A 367 -18.01 -9.90 13.48
CA GLU A 367 -17.55 -8.72 14.22
C GLU A 367 -16.29 -8.13 13.59
N PRO A 368 -16.32 -6.85 13.15
CA PRO A 368 -15.19 -6.21 12.49
C PRO A 368 -13.92 -6.12 13.35
N ILE A 369 -14.04 -6.06 14.69
CA ILE A 369 -12.89 -5.86 15.58
C ILE A 369 -11.89 -7.01 15.48
N GLN A 370 -12.35 -8.27 15.50
CA GLN A 370 -11.45 -9.43 15.41
C GLN A 370 -10.83 -9.53 14.00
N ARG A 371 -11.56 -9.16 12.94
CA ARG A 371 -11.02 -9.14 11.58
C ARG A 371 -9.91 -8.10 11.46
N ALA A 372 -10.17 -6.86 11.86
CA ALA A 372 -9.17 -5.80 11.86
C ALA A 372 -7.95 -6.13 12.75
N TRP A 373 -8.15 -6.88 13.84
CA TRP A 373 -7.06 -7.38 14.69
C TRP A 373 -6.14 -8.36 13.92
N ARG A 374 -6.71 -9.29 13.14
CA ARG A 374 -5.94 -10.21 12.29
C ARG A 374 -5.26 -9.46 11.13
N ASP A 375 -5.98 -8.55 10.48
CA ASP A 375 -5.50 -7.76 9.36
C ASP A 375 -4.30 -6.88 9.76
N ALA A 376 -4.36 -6.23 10.92
CA ALA A 376 -3.27 -5.42 11.44
C ALA A 376 -1.98 -6.23 11.66
N ARG A 377 -2.09 -7.52 12.03
CA ARG A 377 -0.92 -8.41 12.16
C ARG A 377 -0.26 -8.67 10.82
N VAL A 378 -1.03 -8.82 9.75
CA VAL A 378 -0.47 -9.01 8.40
C VAL A 378 0.36 -7.80 7.97
N VAL A 379 -0.11 -6.57 8.25
CA VAL A 379 0.66 -5.35 7.96
C VAL A 379 2.00 -5.35 8.69
N THR A 380 2.02 -5.70 9.99
CA THR A 380 3.27 -5.73 10.78
C THR A 380 4.24 -6.85 10.37
N LEU A 381 3.75 -7.88 9.66
CA LEU A 381 4.58 -8.97 9.13
C LEU A 381 5.11 -8.68 7.72
N HIS A 382 4.74 -7.57 7.11
CA HIS A 382 5.25 -7.21 5.79
C HIS A 382 6.77 -7.07 5.82
N GLY A 383 7.48 -7.75 4.91
CA GLY A 383 8.94 -7.84 4.96
C GLY A 383 9.67 -6.49 4.96
N ALA A 384 9.07 -5.46 4.36
CA ALA A 384 9.62 -4.11 4.36
C ALA A 384 9.42 -3.34 5.69
N LEU A 385 8.60 -3.88 6.62
CA LEU A 385 8.30 -3.30 7.94
C LEU A 385 8.88 -4.11 9.10
N ASN A 386 9.91 -4.91 8.87
CA ASN A 386 10.60 -5.65 9.93
C ASN A 386 11.34 -4.69 10.85
N LEU A 387 10.76 -4.41 12.02
CA LEU A 387 11.27 -3.41 12.97
C LEU A 387 12.68 -3.71 13.46
N GLU A 388 13.03 -4.99 13.70
CA GLU A 388 14.37 -5.35 14.19
C GLU A 388 15.45 -4.95 13.18
N VAL A 389 15.21 -5.22 11.91
CA VAL A 389 16.10 -4.82 10.81
C VAL A 389 16.16 -3.29 10.66
N LEU A 390 15.01 -2.63 10.80
CA LEU A 390 14.92 -1.16 10.64
C LEU A 390 15.57 -0.42 11.83
N PHE A 391 15.40 -0.91 13.07
CA PHE A 391 16.10 -0.38 14.23
C PHE A 391 17.61 -0.53 14.09
N GLU A 392 18.10 -1.71 13.66
CA GLU A 392 19.50 -1.93 13.42
C GLU A 392 20.04 -0.96 12.36
N ASN A 393 19.37 -0.86 11.20
CA ASN A 393 19.83 -0.01 10.11
C ASN A 393 19.88 1.48 10.49
N TYR A 394 18.86 1.98 11.18
CA TYR A 394 18.85 3.37 11.63
C TYR A 394 19.88 3.61 12.75
N GLY A 395 20.01 2.65 13.67
CA GLY A 395 21.05 2.69 14.70
C GLY A 395 22.48 2.69 14.14
N ARG A 396 22.73 1.92 13.08
CA ARG A 396 24.00 1.94 12.33
C ARG A 396 24.27 3.32 11.73
N LEU A 397 23.27 3.92 11.10
CA LEU A 397 23.39 5.27 10.55
C LEU A 397 23.76 6.27 11.65
N MET A 398 23.07 6.26 12.79
CA MET A 398 23.37 7.12 13.95
C MET A 398 24.79 6.90 14.50
N ALA A 399 25.32 5.69 14.38
CA ALA A 399 26.68 5.34 14.79
C ALA A 399 27.76 5.65 13.73
N GLY A 400 27.40 6.25 12.60
CA GLY A 400 28.29 6.53 11.48
C GLY A 400 28.71 5.27 10.69
N LEU A 401 27.92 4.19 10.78
CA LEU A 401 28.16 2.95 10.06
C LEU A 401 27.21 2.85 8.84
N PRO A 402 27.65 2.24 7.72
CA PRO A 402 26.77 2.05 6.58
C PRO A 402 25.61 1.11 6.95
N PRO A 403 24.35 1.44 6.58
CA PRO A 403 23.24 0.54 6.78
C PRO A 403 23.41 -0.72 5.93
N HIS A 404 22.75 -1.82 6.33
CA HIS A 404 22.67 -3.00 5.47
C HIS A 404 21.77 -2.70 4.28
N THR A 405 22.24 -3.00 3.09
CA THR A 405 21.47 -2.88 1.86
C THR A 405 20.83 -4.22 1.50
N PHE A 406 19.58 -4.19 1.07
CA PHE A 406 18.90 -5.35 0.52
C PHE A 406 18.51 -5.06 -0.93
N GLY A 407 19.04 -5.84 -1.86
CA GLY A 407 18.77 -5.66 -3.30
C GLY A 407 19.15 -4.28 -3.85
N GLY A 408 20.16 -3.59 -3.26
CA GLY A 408 20.59 -2.26 -3.69
C GLY A 408 19.73 -1.09 -3.16
N ILE A 409 18.76 -1.38 -2.29
CA ILE A 409 17.92 -0.37 -1.63
C ILE A 409 18.34 -0.32 -0.15
N ALA A 410 18.84 0.83 0.28
CA ALA A 410 19.16 1.11 1.69
C ALA A 410 17.93 1.56 2.45
#